data_e0b50bbb7276cb05028d4e00d0e495bc
#
_entry.id   e0b50bbb7276cb05028d4e00d0e495bc
#
_cell.length_a   1.000
_cell.length_b   1.000
_cell.length_c   1.000
_cell.angle_alpha   90.00
_cell.angle_beta   90.00
_cell.angle_gamma   90.00
#
_symmetry.space_group_name_H-M   'P 1'
#
loop_
_entity.id
_entity.type
_entity.pdbx_description
1 polymer ?
#
loop_
_entity_poly.entity_id
_entity_poly.type
_entity_poly.pdbx_seq_one_letter_code
_entity_poly.pdbx_strand_id
1 'polypeptide(L)'
;MSDAAPRKSKASLWLIIGLAAAPVVASYLIYYFWPPARTVNYGELIEPRPLPDPQLALADGTVFQLSRLRGKWVLVSLDSGRCDEGCDRKLLYMRQLRLTQGKDMERVERAWLILDDVVPRPDAVAPYQGTWLVRAARAGLLELFPAPGPAADHIYLIDPLGNLMMRFPRDPEPGRMIKDLSRLLKASRIG
;
A
#
# COMPACT_ATOMS: atom_id res chain seq x y z
N MET A 1 -75.26 -9.21 25.64
CA MET A 1 -73.79 -9.40 25.81
C MET A 1 -73.13 -8.80 24.59
N SER A 2 -72.66 -7.54 24.71
CA SER A 2 -72.02 -6.81 23.59
C SER A 2 -70.53 -7.06 23.67
N ASP A 3 -70.00 -7.79 22.73
CA ASP A 3 -68.56 -7.98 22.55
C ASP A 3 -67.95 -6.70 21.93
N ALA A 4 -67.32 -5.89 22.79
CA ALA A 4 -66.54 -4.73 22.34
C ALA A 4 -65.19 -5.22 21.83
N ALA A 5 -64.99 -5.30 20.51
CA ALA A 5 -63.71 -5.61 19.88
C ALA A 5 -62.64 -4.56 20.32
N PRO A 6 -61.43 -5.00 20.73
CA PRO A 6 -60.39 -4.08 21.17
C PRO A 6 -59.98 -3.19 20.04
N ARG A 7 -60.15 -1.85 20.17
CA ARG A 7 -59.61 -0.83 19.30
C ARG A 7 -58.10 -0.94 19.31
N LYS A 8 -57.51 -1.58 18.31
CA LYS A 8 -56.04 -1.59 18.14
C LYS A 8 -55.55 -0.13 18.04
N SER A 9 -54.86 0.29 19.06
CA SER A 9 -54.38 1.67 19.18
C SER A 9 -53.41 1.98 18.02
N LYS A 10 -53.64 3.08 17.31
CA LYS A 10 -52.73 3.58 16.27
C LYS A 10 -51.30 3.80 16.84
N ALA A 11 -51.20 3.97 18.16
CA ALA A 11 -49.92 4.06 18.87
C ALA A 11 -49.06 2.78 18.74
N SER A 12 -49.68 1.60 18.83
CA SER A 12 -48.94 0.33 18.62
C SER A 12 -48.35 0.22 17.21
N LEU A 13 -49.06 0.72 16.18
CA LEU A 13 -48.56 0.72 14.81
C LEU A 13 -47.33 1.64 14.66
N TRP A 14 -47.41 2.85 15.20
CA TRP A 14 -46.29 3.78 15.18
C TRP A 14 -45.08 3.31 15.97
N LEU A 15 -45.31 2.60 17.06
CA LEU A 15 -44.25 2.00 17.87
C LEU A 15 -43.50 0.89 17.09
N ILE A 16 -44.23 0.04 16.39
CA ILE A 16 -43.64 -1.02 15.56
C ILE A 16 -42.84 -0.41 14.38
N ILE A 17 -43.40 0.61 13.71
CA ILE A 17 -42.73 1.30 12.61
C ILE A 17 -41.45 2.00 13.14
N GLY A 18 -41.53 2.68 14.27
CA GLY A 18 -40.38 3.33 14.89
C GLY A 18 -39.29 2.34 15.28
N LEU A 19 -39.65 1.20 15.87
CA LEU A 19 -38.72 0.14 16.24
C LEU A 19 -38.04 -0.50 15.03
N ALA A 20 -38.80 -0.69 13.94
CA ALA A 20 -38.26 -1.21 12.68
C ALA A 20 -37.36 -0.21 11.94
N ALA A 21 -37.69 1.07 11.99
CA ALA A 21 -36.91 2.13 11.37
C ALA A 21 -35.63 2.52 12.18
N ALA A 22 -35.67 2.35 13.51
CA ALA A 22 -34.58 2.76 14.40
C ALA A 22 -33.19 2.24 13.99
N PRO A 23 -32.97 0.96 13.65
CA PRO A 23 -31.66 0.46 13.27
C PRO A 23 -31.17 1.08 11.95
N VAL A 24 -32.07 1.36 11.01
CA VAL A 24 -31.72 2.00 9.74
C VAL A 24 -31.30 3.44 9.98
N VAL A 25 -32.09 4.20 10.73
CA VAL A 25 -31.77 5.59 11.10
C VAL A 25 -30.48 5.65 11.92
N ALA A 26 -30.31 4.76 12.88
CA ALA A 26 -29.08 4.67 13.69
C ALA A 26 -27.83 4.38 12.81
N SER A 27 -27.95 3.47 11.83
CA SER A 27 -26.87 3.16 10.89
C SER A 27 -26.46 4.38 10.07
N TYR A 28 -27.44 5.13 9.54
CA TYR A 28 -27.18 6.38 8.80
C TYR A 28 -26.52 7.44 9.71
N LEU A 29 -27.04 7.62 10.94
CA LEU A 29 -26.46 8.56 11.89
C LEU A 29 -25.02 8.22 12.23
N ILE A 30 -24.73 6.96 12.51
CA ILE A 30 -23.36 6.50 12.80
C ILE A 30 -22.46 6.73 11.58
N TYR A 31 -22.92 6.41 10.38
CA TYR A 31 -22.15 6.60 9.16
C TYR A 31 -21.76 8.06 8.89
N TYR A 32 -22.72 9.00 9.07
CA TYR A 32 -22.49 10.41 8.77
C TYR A 32 -21.85 11.20 9.93
N PHE A 33 -22.19 10.89 11.19
CA PHE A 33 -21.70 11.64 12.35
C PHE A 33 -20.51 10.99 13.04
N TRP A 34 -20.26 9.68 12.80
CA TRP A 34 -19.17 8.92 13.41
C TRP A 34 -18.42 8.09 12.36
N PRO A 35 -17.83 8.73 11.33
CA PRO A 35 -17.03 7.99 10.37
C PRO A 35 -15.88 7.31 11.12
N PRO A 36 -15.58 6.03 10.84
CA PRO A 36 -14.51 5.32 11.50
C PRO A 36 -13.18 6.06 11.25
N ALA A 37 -12.64 6.67 12.32
CA ALA A 37 -11.42 7.49 12.28
C ALA A 37 -10.13 6.66 12.07
N ARG A 38 -10.23 5.34 11.87
CA ARG A 38 -9.08 4.46 11.71
C ARG A 38 -9.06 3.87 10.32
N THR A 39 -8.13 4.34 9.51
CA THR A 39 -7.67 3.57 8.36
C THR A 39 -7.16 2.22 8.89
N VAL A 40 -7.62 1.13 8.30
CA VAL A 40 -7.21 -0.24 8.69
C VAL A 40 -5.73 -0.46 8.38
N ASN A 41 -5.18 0.34 7.48
CA ASN A 41 -3.80 0.26 7.01
C ASN A 41 -2.90 1.22 7.79
N TYR A 42 -1.70 0.76 8.09
CA TYR A 42 -0.63 1.57 8.65
C TYR A 42 -0.01 2.48 7.60
N GLY A 43 0.24 1.92 6.41
CA GLY A 43 0.63 2.69 5.25
C GLY A 43 -0.50 3.59 4.78
N GLU A 44 -0.15 4.77 4.30
CA GLU A 44 -1.07 5.72 3.70
C GLU A 44 -1.44 5.25 2.29
N LEU A 45 -2.74 5.06 2.06
CA LEU A 45 -3.24 4.76 0.72
C LEU A 45 -3.13 6.01 -0.15
N ILE A 46 -2.55 5.83 -1.31
CA ILE A 46 -2.46 6.82 -2.37
C ILE A 46 -3.58 6.50 -3.37
N GLU A 47 -4.16 7.51 -4.00
CA GLU A 47 -5.07 7.26 -5.11
C GLU A 47 -4.37 6.40 -6.17
N PRO A 48 -4.85 5.19 -6.45
CA PRO A 48 -4.17 4.27 -7.36
C PRO A 48 -4.01 4.89 -8.73
N ARG A 49 -2.77 5.03 -9.17
CA ARG A 49 -2.44 5.54 -10.51
C ARG A 49 -1.45 4.62 -11.20
N PRO A 50 -1.68 4.31 -12.48
CA PRO A 50 -0.71 3.55 -13.25
C PRO A 50 0.58 4.34 -13.39
N LEU A 51 1.71 3.68 -13.14
CA LEU A 51 3.01 4.26 -13.42
C LEU A 51 3.32 4.16 -14.91
N PRO A 52 3.91 5.21 -15.51
CA PRO A 52 4.44 5.12 -16.87
C PRO A 52 5.53 4.04 -16.93
N ASP A 53 5.68 3.44 -18.08
CA ASP A 53 6.60 2.33 -18.29
C ASP A 53 7.71 2.71 -19.30
N PRO A 54 8.55 3.72 -19.00
CA PRO A 54 9.66 4.07 -19.85
C PRO A 54 10.69 2.94 -19.91
N GLN A 55 11.47 2.91 -20.96
CA GLN A 55 12.65 2.05 -20.99
C GLN A 55 13.70 2.61 -20.02
N LEU A 56 14.00 1.83 -19.00
CA LEU A 56 15.01 2.09 -17.99
C LEU A 56 16.19 1.16 -18.20
N ALA A 57 17.23 1.32 -17.42
CA ALA A 57 18.34 0.40 -17.36
C ALA A 57 18.55 -0.11 -15.94
N LEU A 58 18.94 -1.36 -15.78
CA LEU A 58 19.45 -1.87 -14.51
C LEU A 58 20.88 -1.33 -14.27
N ALA A 59 21.40 -1.54 -13.08
CA ALA A 59 22.76 -1.16 -12.71
C ALA A 59 23.84 -1.81 -13.62
N ASP A 60 23.55 -3.01 -14.14
CA ASP A 60 24.40 -3.75 -15.10
C ASP A 60 24.24 -3.31 -16.56
N GLY A 61 23.39 -2.31 -16.83
CA GLY A 61 23.11 -1.81 -18.16
C GLY A 61 22.01 -2.55 -18.93
N THR A 62 21.47 -3.63 -18.39
CA THR A 62 20.36 -4.37 -19.02
C THR A 62 19.10 -3.49 -19.12
N VAL A 63 18.40 -3.53 -20.26
CA VAL A 63 17.14 -2.82 -20.44
C VAL A 63 16.07 -3.39 -19.49
N PHE A 64 15.37 -2.50 -18.82
CA PHE A 64 14.36 -2.84 -17.84
C PHE A 64 13.10 -1.96 -18.02
N GLN A 65 11.94 -2.55 -17.79
CA GLN A 65 10.65 -1.87 -17.73
C GLN A 65 9.90 -2.33 -16.49
N LEU A 66 9.18 -1.42 -15.84
CA LEU A 66 8.39 -1.74 -14.63
C LEU A 66 7.28 -2.77 -14.92
N SER A 67 6.76 -2.79 -16.15
CA SER A 67 5.77 -3.77 -16.60
C SER A 67 6.26 -5.23 -16.47
N ARG A 68 7.57 -5.47 -16.46
CA ARG A 68 8.16 -6.79 -16.20
C ARG A 68 7.79 -7.35 -14.82
N LEU A 69 7.47 -6.47 -13.88
CA LEU A 69 7.08 -6.83 -12.51
C LEU A 69 5.56 -6.95 -12.33
N ARG A 70 4.76 -6.80 -13.39
CA ARG A 70 3.31 -7.03 -13.31
C ARG A 70 3.01 -8.45 -12.85
N GLY A 71 1.93 -8.59 -12.12
CA GLY A 71 1.59 -9.84 -11.43
C GLY A 71 2.28 -9.98 -10.07
N LYS A 72 3.13 -9.04 -9.66
CA LYS A 72 3.80 -9.03 -8.35
C LYS A 72 3.51 -7.75 -7.60
N TRP A 73 3.51 -7.84 -6.29
CA TRP A 73 3.56 -6.70 -5.39
C TRP A 73 5.00 -6.19 -5.35
N VAL A 74 5.21 -4.90 -5.60
CA VAL A 74 6.56 -4.36 -5.67
C VAL A 74 6.78 -3.33 -4.58
N LEU A 75 7.69 -3.61 -3.67
CA LEU A 75 8.22 -2.64 -2.71
C LEU A 75 9.27 -1.78 -3.41
N VAL A 76 9.13 -0.46 -3.31
CA VAL A 76 10.00 0.49 -4.02
C VAL A 76 10.63 1.45 -3.03
N SER A 77 11.96 1.61 -3.09
CA SER A 77 12.69 2.74 -2.52
C SER A 77 13.26 3.62 -3.61
N LEU A 78 13.40 4.91 -3.31
CA LEU A 78 14.00 5.92 -4.18
C LEU A 78 15.20 6.50 -3.43
N ASP A 79 16.40 6.32 -3.95
CA ASP A 79 17.62 6.73 -3.28
C ASP A 79 18.76 7.05 -4.26
N SER A 80 19.78 7.74 -3.77
CA SER A 80 21.07 7.87 -4.43
C SER A 80 21.79 6.51 -4.51
N GLY A 81 22.56 6.28 -5.55
CA GLY A 81 23.43 5.09 -5.66
C GLY A 81 24.50 5.01 -4.57
N ARG A 82 24.77 6.09 -3.84
CA ARG A 82 25.70 6.08 -2.68
C ARG A 82 25.17 5.29 -1.49
N CYS A 83 23.85 5.19 -1.38
CA CYS A 83 23.14 4.51 -0.31
C CYS A 83 23.64 4.88 1.09
N ASP A 84 23.07 5.91 1.67
CA ASP A 84 23.32 6.29 3.07
C ASP A 84 22.60 5.35 4.05
N GLU A 85 22.69 5.63 5.35
CA GLU A 85 22.02 4.83 6.40
C GLU A 85 20.50 4.75 6.22
N GLY A 86 19.87 5.81 5.69
CA GLY A 86 18.43 5.82 5.41
C GLY A 86 18.06 4.86 4.29
N CYS A 87 18.84 4.87 3.22
CA CYS A 87 18.73 3.94 2.11
C CYS A 87 18.94 2.49 2.59
N ASP A 88 20.03 2.22 3.30
CA ASP A 88 20.36 0.88 3.81
C ASP A 88 19.23 0.31 4.68
N ARG A 89 18.71 1.12 5.60
CA ARG A 89 17.59 0.76 6.46
C ARG A 89 16.33 0.41 5.65
N LYS A 90 16.01 1.17 4.60
CA LYS A 90 14.87 0.88 3.72
C LYS A 90 15.06 -0.44 2.96
N LEU A 91 16.25 -0.69 2.42
CA LEU A 91 16.57 -1.94 1.75
C LEU A 91 16.46 -3.14 2.71
N LEU A 92 16.94 -2.98 3.95
CA LEU A 92 16.78 -3.99 5.00
C LEU A 92 15.31 -4.28 5.29
N TYR A 93 14.48 -3.24 5.45
CA TYR A 93 13.05 -3.40 5.70
C TYR A 93 12.37 -4.10 4.53
N MET A 94 12.61 -3.68 3.30
CA MET A 94 12.03 -4.33 2.11
C MET A 94 12.42 -5.80 2.00
N ARG A 95 13.67 -6.14 2.34
CA ARG A 95 14.13 -7.55 2.41
C ARG A 95 13.36 -8.31 3.48
N GLN A 96 13.26 -7.78 4.69
CA GLN A 96 12.55 -8.43 5.79
C GLN A 96 11.05 -8.59 5.49
N LEU A 97 10.41 -7.55 4.94
CA LEU A 97 9.00 -7.60 4.56
C LEU A 97 8.73 -8.76 3.60
N ARG A 98 9.57 -8.94 2.58
CA ARG A 98 9.44 -10.04 1.63
C ARG A 98 9.61 -11.40 2.32
N LEU A 99 10.68 -11.58 3.08
CA LEU A 99 10.99 -12.85 3.73
C LEU A 99 9.91 -13.28 4.75
N THR A 100 9.34 -12.34 5.47
CA THR A 100 8.29 -12.63 6.47
C THR A 100 6.96 -13.06 5.87
N GLN A 101 6.76 -12.93 4.54
CA GLN A 101 5.56 -13.44 3.88
C GLN A 101 5.58 -14.96 3.69
N GLY A 102 6.69 -15.63 4.00
CA GLY A 102 6.80 -17.10 3.94
C GLY A 102 6.49 -17.64 2.54
N LYS A 103 5.44 -18.47 2.42
CA LYS A 103 5.03 -19.06 1.14
C LYS A 103 4.59 -18.02 0.07
N ASP A 104 4.17 -16.86 0.50
CA ASP A 104 3.74 -15.78 -0.40
C ASP A 104 4.89 -14.84 -0.78
N MET A 105 6.13 -15.10 -0.34
CA MET A 105 7.28 -14.23 -0.62
C MET A 105 7.58 -14.09 -2.12
N GLU A 106 7.28 -15.10 -2.92
CA GLU A 106 7.46 -15.07 -4.38
C GLU A 106 6.48 -14.13 -5.10
N ARG A 107 5.44 -13.68 -4.39
CA ARG A 107 4.48 -12.69 -4.87
C ARG A 107 4.96 -11.26 -4.64
N VAL A 108 6.09 -11.08 -3.95
CA VAL A 108 6.64 -9.78 -3.54
C VAL A 108 8.01 -9.57 -4.17
N GLU A 109 8.14 -8.52 -4.95
CA GLU A 109 9.41 -8.05 -5.52
C GLU A 109 9.89 -6.79 -4.84
N ARG A 110 11.15 -6.44 -5.04
CA ARG A 110 11.78 -5.26 -4.45
C ARG A 110 12.54 -4.52 -5.55
N ALA A 111 12.33 -3.21 -5.63
CA ALA A 111 13.02 -2.35 -6.58
C ALA A 111 13.64 -1.16 -5.85
N TRP A 112 14.87 -0.86 -6.17
CA TRP A 112 15.54 0.37 -5.78
C TRP A 112 15.71 1.25 -7.02
N LEU A 113 14.96 2.35 -7.07
CA LEU A 113 15.10 3.36 -8.12
C LEU A 113 16.24 4.31 -7.76
N ILE A 114 17.32 4.22 -8.49
CA ILE A 114 18.53 5.02 -8.30
C ILE A 114 18.31 6.36 -9.00
N LEU A 115 18.32 7.44 -8.21
CA LEU A 115 17.94 8.80 -8.63
C LEU A 115 19.11 9.61 -9.21
N ASP A 116 20.30 9.06 -9.24
CA ASP A 116 21.50 9.69 -9.76
C ASP A 116 22.28 8.73 -10.68
N ASP A 117 23.42 9.20 -11.20
CA ASP A 117 24.30 8.41 -12.07
C ASP A 117 25.35 7.59 -11.27
N VAL A 118 25.25 7.56 -9.92
CA VAL A 118 26.15 6.81 -9.06
C VAL A 118 25.83 5.33 -9.14
N VAL A 119 26.81 4.51 -9.45
CA VAL A 119 26.68 3.05 -9.40
C VAL A 119 26.82 2.57 -7.96
N PRO A 120 25.85 1.84 -7.41
CA PRO A 120 25.95 1.30 -6.07
C PRO A 120 27.15 0.38 -5.91
N ARG A 121 27.83 0.49 -4.77
CA ARG A 121 28.99 -0.36 -4.45
C ARG A 121 28.53 -1.82 -4.25
N PRO A 122 29.31 -2.81 -4.71
CA PRO A 122 28.96 -4.23 -4.56
C PRO A 122 28.72 -4.65 -3.10
N ASP A 123 29.51 -4.14 -2.16
CA ASP A 123 29.37 -4.42 -0.72
C ASP A 123 28.04 -3.86 -0.14
N ALA A 124 27.60 -2.71 -0.63
CA ALA A 124 26.31 -2.12 -0.22
C ALA A 124 25.08 -2.88 -0.76
N VAL A 125 25.20 -3.57 -1.89
CA VAL A 125 24.08 -4.33 -2.49
C VAL A 125 24.08 -5.80 -2.14
N ALA A 126 25.23 -6.38 -1.78
CA ALA A 126 25.37 -7.80 -1.48
C ALA A 126 24.37 -8.34 -0.43
N PRO A 127 24.05 -7.61 0.67
CA PRO A 127 23.05 -8.05 1.64
C PRO A 127 21.62 -8.10 1.08
N TYR A 128 21.36 -7.40 -0.03
CA TYR A 128 20.02 -7.18 -0.59
C TYR A 128 19.81 -7.86 -1.94
N GLN A 129 20.51 -8.95 -2.20
CA GLN A 129 20.35 -9.73 -3.42
C GLN A 129 18.88 -10.01 -3.77
N GLY A 130 18.55 -9.97 -5.07
CA GLY A 130 17.18 -10.06 -5.57
C GLY A 130 16.39 -8.75 -5.49
N THR A 131 17.05 -7.62 -5.21
CA THR A 131 16.49 -6.28 -5.40
C THR A 131 16.85 -5.79 -6.80
N TRP A 132 15.85 -5.33 -7.55
CA TRP A 132 16.04 -4.72 -8.86
C TRP A 132 16.68 -3.34 -8.70
N LEU A 133 17.93 -3.19 -9.15
CA LEU A 133 18.67 -1.93 -9.10
C LEU A 133 18.41 -1.15 -10.39
N VAL A 134 17.45 -0.24 -10.36
CA VAL A 134 16.93 0.43 -11.56
C VAL A 134 17.46 1.86 -11.64
N ARG A 135 18.15 2.22 -12.70
CA ARG A 135 18.65 3.57 -12.97
C ARG A 135 17.49 4.45 -13.43
N ALA A 136 17.04 5.37 -12.56
CA ALA A 136 15.86 6.20 -12.77
C ALA A 136 16.18 7.71 -12.87
N ALA A 137 17.45 8.11 -12.79
CA ALA A 137 17.90 9.50 -12.73
C ALA A 137 17.29 10.41 -13.83
N ARG A 138 17.10 9.88 -15.02
CA ARG A 138 16.64 10.64 -16.21
C ARG A 138 15.18 10.40 -16.58
N ALA A 139 14.48 9.58 -15.85
CA ALA A 139 13.15 9.12 -16.25
C ALA A 139 12.01 10.03 -15.74
N GLY A 140 12.29 11.07 -14.94
CA GLY A 140 11.26 11.93 -14.36
C GLY A 140 10.29 11.20 -13.42
N LEU A 141 10.65 9.99 -12.99
CA LEU A 141 9.77 9.14 -12.17
C LEU A 141 9.56 9.68 -10.76
N LEU A 142 10.50 10.49 -10.24
CA LEU A 142 10.43 10.99 -8.86
C LEU A 142 9.14 11.75 -8.57
N GLU A 143 8.68 12.56 -9.53
CA GLU A 143 7.46 13.37 -9.39
C GLU A 143 6.18 12.54 -9.30
N LEU A 144 6.26 11.27 -9.67
CA LEU A 144 5.12 10.35 -9.62
C LEU A 144 4.92 9.75 -8.22
N PHE A 145 5.89 9.91 -7.32
CA PHE A 145 5.86 9.38 -5.97
C PHE A 145 5.48 10.47 -4.96
N PRO A 146 4.18 10.65 -4.65
CA PRO A 146 3.73 11.73 -3.78
C PRO A 146 4.21 11.53 -2.35
N ALA A 147 4.65 12.61 -1.72
CA ALA A 147 5.05 12.64 -0.32
C ALA A 147 4.79 14.02 0.30
N PRO A 148 4.57 14.13 1.62
CA PRO A 148 4.50 15.41 2.32
C PRO A 148 5.87 16.10 2.44
N GLY A 149 6.95 15.41 2.09
CA GLY A 149 8.34 15.83 2.08
C GLY A 149 9.09 15.14 0.96
N PRO A 150 10.40 14.86 1.11
CA PRO A 150 11.16 14.13 0.10
C PRO A 150 10.59 12.73 -0.14
N ALA A 151 10.30 12.39 -1.39
CA ALA A 151 9.81 11.05 -1.74
C ALA A 151 10.82 9.95 -1.37
N ALA A 152 12.11 10.29 -1.37
CA ALA A 152 13.18 9.39 -0.95
C ALA A 152 13.11 8.95 0.53
N ASP A 153 12.37 9.66 1.37
CA ASP A 153 12.21 9.29 2.78
C ASP A 153 11.28 8.08 3.00
N HIS A 154 10.63 7.62 1.95
CA HIS A 154 9.53 6.65 2.05
C HIS A 154 9.81 5.33 1.31
N ILE A 155 9.12 4.27 1.74
CA ILE A 155 8.97 3.04 0.97
C ILE A 155 7.58 3.05 0.36
N TYR A 156 7.49 2.73 -0.91
CA TYR A 156 6.22 2.68 -1.66
C TYR A 156 5.85 1.25 -2.00
N LEU A 157 4.57 1.05 -2.30
CA LEU A 157 4.04 -0.22 -2.76
C LEU A 157 3.28 -0.04 -4.08
N ILE A 158 3.66 -0.85 -5.06
CA ILE A 158 2.98 -0.98 -6.35
C ILE A 158 2.20 -2.29 -6.33
N ASP A 159 0.96 -2.25 -6.82
CA ASP A 159 0.10 -3.41 -6.92
C ASP A 159 0.45 -4.32 -8.12
N PRO A 160 -0.10 -5.54 -8.22
CA PRO A 160 0.15 -6.44 -9.34
C PRO A 160 -0.31 -5.94 -10.70
N LEU A 161 -1.15 -4.91 -10.76
CA LEU A 161 -1.58 -4.27 -12.01
C LEU A 161 -0.60 -3.18 -12.47
N GLY A 162 0.35 -2.79 -11.63
CA GLY A 162 1.34 -1.75 -11.88
C GLY A 162 0.91 -0.37 -11.40
N ASN A 163 -0.06 -0.27 -10.50
CA ASN A 163 -0.47 1.00 -9.92
C ASN A 163 0.31 1.29 -8.63
N LEU A 164 0.78 2.51 -8.49
CA LEU A 164 1.27 3.03 -7.23
C LEU A 164 0.06 3.23 -6.30
N MET A 165 0.02 2.53 -5.15
CA MET A 165 -1.17 2.51 -4.31
C MET A 165 -0.94 2.87 -2.84
N MET A 166 0.28 2.76 -2.33
CA MET A 166 0.54 2.97 -0.91
C MET A 166 1.94 3.55 -0.67
N ARG A 167 2.05 4.33 0.38
CA ARG A 167 3.29 4.88 0.91
C ARG A 167 3.39 4.57 2.40
N PHE A 168 4.55 4.08 2.85
CA PHE A 168 4.84 3.94 4.26
C PHE A 168 5.43 5.24 4.83
N PRO A 169 5.25 5.54 6.12
CA PRO A 169 5.83 6.72 6.75
C PRO A 169 7.36 6.75 6.65
N ARG A 170 7.97 7.91 6.92
CA ARG A 170 9.43 8.11 6.87
C ARG A 170 10.21 7.15 7.75
N ASP A 171 9.78 6.97 9.00
CA ASP A 171 10.39 6.04 9.95
C ASP A 171 9.37 4.93 10.29
N PRO A 172 9.18 3.96 9.40
CA PRO A 172 8.11 3.00 9.55
C PRO A 172 8.45 1.92 10.58
N GLU A 173 7.42 1.44 11.28
CA GLU A 173 7.49 0.26 12.13
C GLU A 173 7.40 -1.03 11.29
N PRO A 174 8.46 -1.84 11.16
CA PRO A 174 8.46 -3.02 10.29
C PRO A 174 7.32 -4.00 10.59
N GLY A 175 6.99 -4.20 11.87
CA GLY A 175 5.91 -5.09 12.27
C GLY A 175 4.53 -4.65 11.78
N ARG A 176 4.29 -3.35 11.63
CA ARG A 176 3.04 -2.80 11.08
C ARG A 176 3.01 -2.90 9.55
N MET A 177 4.15 -2.65 8.90
CA MET A 177 4.30 -2.83 7.45
C MET A 177 4.04 -4.30 7.05
N ILE A 178 4.59 -5.26 7.81
CA ILE A 178 4.37 -6.71 7.60
C ILE A 178 2.88 -7.04 7.66
N LYS A 179 2.16 -6.50 8.66
CA LYS A 179 0.70 -6.73 8.79
C LYS A 179 -0.08 -6.20 7.59
N ASP A 180 0.25 -5.01 7.10
CA ASP A 180 -0.39 -4.44 5.93
C ASP A 180 -0.15 -5.28 4.69
N LEU A 181 1.12 -5.60 4.40
CA LEU A 181 1.47 -6.43 3.24
C LEU A 181 0.80 -7.80 3.31
N SER A 182 0.80 -8.45 4.48
CA SER A 182 0.14 -9.74 4.67
C SER A 182 -1.37 -9.67 4.44
N ARG A 183 -2.04 -8.57 4.82
CA ARG A 183 -3.47 -8.36 4.54
C ARG A 183 -3.73 -8.21 3.05
N LEU A 184 -2.90 -7.42 2.36
CA LEU A 184 -3.02 -7.23 0.91
C LEU A 184 -2.83 -8.54 0.16
N LEU A 185 -1.81 -9.33 0.50
CA LEU A 185 -1.56 -10.64 -0.10
C LEU A 185 -2.70 -11.64 0.13
N LYS A 186 -3.35 -11.60 1.32
CA LYS A 186 -4.51 -12.45 1.62
C LYS A 186 -5.76 -12.01 0.86
N ALA A 187 -5.95 -10.71 0.69
CA ALA A 187 -7.13 -10.16 -0.02
C ALA A 187 -7.00 -10.30 -1.55
N SER A 188 -5.77 -10.23 -2.07
CA SER A 188 -5.49 -10.33 -3.50
C SER A 188 -5.35 -11.78 -3.94
N ARG A 189 -6.02 -12.13 -5.04
CA ARG A 189 -5.84 -13.42 -5.73
C ARG A 189 -4.79 -13.36 -6.84
N ILE A 190 -4.26 -12.15 -7.12
CA ILE A 190 -3.27 -11.88 -8.17
C ILE A 190 -1.90 -11.68 -7.50
N GLY A 191 -0.87 -12.20 -8.12
CA GLY A 191 0.51 -12.08 -7.65
C GLY A 191 1.10 -13.41 -7.22
#